data_2e0157895023ae44ddd078ed71f1f9ef
#
_entry.id   2e0157895023ae44ddd078ed71f1f9ef
#
_cell.length_a   1.000
_cell.length_b   1.000
_cell.length_c   1.000
_cell.angle_alpha   90.00
_cell.angle_beta   90.00
_cell.angle_gamma   90.00
#
_symmetry.space_group_name_H-M   'P 1'
#
loop_
_entity.id
_entity.type
_entity.pdbx_description
1 polymer ?
#
loop_
_entity_poly.entity_id
_entity_poly.type
_entity_poly.pdbx_seq_one_letter_code
_entity_poly.pdbx_strand_id
1 'polypeptide(L)'
;MAITSHTKPFQHFIGGEWVNSTDGSVFDIFNPLDDSLYGQAAKGSADDIHRAISAAKAAFPTYGTSVPMERERLLLRVAEIMERRQKDLIDCLVDEIGSPMSKAMFEFNKGLTMVRAAAGLCRYVRGETIPSDAPNKVSMSIRAPLGVVAIVTPFNVPLIKTTRLVANALAVGNTVVHLPSEMAPHLTILFAEIIAEAGFPPGTYNVVTGPGAEIGDSLTSHKDVDFVTFTGSSVVGQHIAEICAKRRTPHTLEMGGKSPTIILADADLEQVVPMAARSIFMFAGQACIGSSRFYVERPLYDEFVKRFSF
;
A
#
# COMPACT_ATOMS: atom_id res chain seq x y z
N MET A 1 -7.89 19.48 18.32
CA MET A 1 -8.91 18.41 18.28
C MET A 1 -8.53 17.42 19.38
N ALA A 2 -9.49 16.85 20.12
CA ALA A 2 -9.16 15.82 21.09
C ALA A 2 -8.76 14.55 20.30
N ILE A 3 -7.60 13.98 20.62
CA ILE A 3 -7.11 12.73 20.03
C ILE A 3 -8.05 11.61 20.44
N THR A 4 -8.52 10.84 19.48
CA THR A 4 -9.40 9.69 19.75
C THR A 4 -8.54 8.53 20.22
N SER A 5 -8.52 8.23 21.52
CA SER A 5 -7.85 7.03 22.03
C SER A 5 -8.74 5.81 21.84
N HIS A 6 -8.17 4.74 21.31
CA HIS A 6 -8.86 3.47 21.12
C HIS A 6 -8.62 2.53 22.30
N THR A 7 -9.71 2.14 22.98
CA THR A 7 -9.63 1.32 24.21
C THR A 7 -9.53 -0.17 23.97
N LYS A 8 -9.85 -0.65 22.77
CA LYS A 8 -9.74 -2.07 22.38
C LYS A 8 -8.64 -2.23 21.35
N PRO A 9 -7.82 -3.29 21.43
CA PRO A 9 -6.83 -3.58 20.41
C PRO A 9 -7.48 -3.81 19.04
N PHE A 10 -6.85 -3.27 17.99
CA PHE A 10 -7.20 -3.60 16.62
C PHE A 10 -6.82 -5.06 16.32
N GLN A 11 -7.73 -5.79 15.72
CA GLN A 11 -7.56 -7.21 15.44
C GLN A 11 -6.99 -7.42 14.02
N HIS A 12 -6.42 -8.58 13.77
CA HIS A 12 -6.16 -9.05 12.42
C HIS A 12 -7.47 -9.27 11.67
N PHE A 13 -7.41 -9.18 10.34
CA PHE A 13 -8.52 -9.57 9.47
C PHE A 13 -8.09 -10.78 8.65
N ILE A 14 -8.55 -11.97 9.00
CA ILE A 14 -8.12 -13.24 8.39
C ILE A 14 -9.34 -14.07 8.02
N GLY A 15 -9.44 -14.48 6.75
CA GLY A 15 -10.52 -15.35 6.30
C GLY A 15 -11.92 -14.72 6.37
N GLY A 16 -11.99 -13.39 6.42
CA GLY A 16 -13.25 -12.65 6.58
C GLY A 16 -13.65 -12.42 8.04
N GLU A 17 -12.81 -12.79 9.00
CA GLU A 17 -13.07 -12.66 10.43
C GLU A 17 -12.05 -11.75 11.12
N TRP A 18 -12.49 -11.05 12.17
CA TRP A 18 -11.65 -10.29 13.08
C TRP A 18 -11.13 -11.20 14.18
N VAL A 19 -9.80 -11.37 14.23
CA VAL A 19 -9.16 -12.30 15.15
C VAL A 19 -8.01 -11.66 15.91
N ASN A 20 -7.82 -12.07 17.16
CA ASN A 20 -6.64 -11.69 17.93
C ASN A 20 -5.40 -12.47 17.43
N SER A 21 -4.21 -12.00 17.83
CA SER A 21 -2.99 -12.77 17.66
C SER A 21 -3.14 -14.17 18.30
N THR A 22 -2.51 -15.16 17.69
CA THR A 22 -2.58 -16.57 18.16
C THR A 22 -2.12 -16.73 19.61
N ASP A 23 -1.16 -15.91 20.06
CA ASP A 23 -0.66 -15.90 21.45
C ASP A 23 -1.30 -14.81 22.32
N GLY A 24 -2.24 -14.04 21.77
CA GLY A 24 -2.93 -12.94 22.47
C GLY A 24 -2.08 -11.70 22.66
N SER A 25 -0.87 -11.63 22.09
CA SER A 25 0.00 -10.46 22.25
C SER A 25 -0.48 -9.25 21.42
N VAL A 26 -0.16 -8.06 21.92
CA VAL A 26 -0.45 -6.77 21.29
C VAL A 26 0.79 -5.89 21.29
N PHE A 27 0.78 -4.85 20.48
CA PHE A 27 1.79 -3.78 20.51
C PHE A 27 1.12 -2.41 20.51
N ASP A 28 1.80 -1.44 21.11
CA ASP A 28 1.31 -0.07 21.27
C ASP A 28 1.53 0.74 19.98
N ILE A 29 0.58 1.61 19.69
CA ILE A 29 0.63 2.60 18.62
C ILE A 29 0.60 3.97 19.29
N PHE A 30 1.57 4.82 18.96
CA PHE A 30 1.71 6.16 19.55
C PHE A 30 1.38 7.24 18.53
N ASN A 31 0.73 8.30 19.00
CA ASN A 31 0.53 9.50 18.21
C ASN A 31 1.88 10.24 18.08
N PRO A 32 2.39 10.51 16.88
CA PRO A 32 3.70 11.12 16.70
C PRO A 32 3.75 12.62 17.05
N LEU A 33 2.63 13.25 17.40
CA LEU A 33 2.57 14.66 17.80
C LEU A 33 3.03 14.88 19.24
N ASP A 34 2.66 13.95 20.13
CA ASP A 34 2.84 14.12 21.58
C ASP A 34 3.25 12.83 22.32
N ASP A 35 3.55 11.76 21.57
CA ASP A 35 3.89 10.43 22.07
C ASP A 35 2.83 9.79 22.97
N SER A 36 1.58 10.29 22.92
CA SER A 36 0.47 9.68 23.63
C SER A 36 0.06 8.35 23.01
N LEU A 37 -0.45 7.43 23.84
CA LEU A 37 -0.98 6.15 23.37
C LEU A 37 -2.23 6.41 22.51
N TYR A 38 -2.13 6.12 21.21
CA TYR A 38 -3.24 6.18 20.27
C TYR A 38 -4.12 4.94 20.36
N GLY A 39 -3.51 3.76 20.46
CA GLY A 39 -4.20 2.50 20.57
C GLY A 39 -3.24 1.32 20.61
N GLN A 40 -3.80 0.12 20.53
CA GLN A 40 -3.03 -1.12 20.45
C GLN A 40 -3.48 -1.94 19.24
N ALA A 41 -2.59 -2.73 18.65
CA ALA A 41 -2.93 -3.69 17.60
C ALA A 41 -2.44 -5.09 17.97
N ALA A 42 -3.09 -6.11 17.46
CA ALA A 42 -2.67 -7.49 17.60
C ALA A 42 -1.24 -7.64 17.04
N LYS A 43 -0.34 -8.24 17.82
CA LYS A 43 1.03 -8.52 17.42
C LYS A 43 1.08 -9.89 16.74
N GLY A 44 1.07 -9.89 15.41
CA GLY A 44 1.08 -11.11 14.62
C GLY A 44 2.33 -11.96 14.80
N SER A 45 2.14 -13.24 14.70
CA SER A 45 3.17 -14.28 14.71
C SER A 45 3.34 -14.91 13.32
N ALA A 46 4.33 -15.79 13.17
CA ALA A 46 4.47 -16.61 11.97
C ALA A 46 3.21 -17.47 11.70
N ASP A 47 2.56 -17.95 12.76
CA ASP A 47 1.34 -18.75 12.65
C ASP A 47 0.16 -17.93 12.12
N ASP A 48 0.03 -16.65 12.53
CA ASP A 48 -1.00 -15.76 11.99
C ASP A 48 -0.77 -15.49 10.50
N ILE A 49 0.48 -15.29 10.09
CA ILE A 49 0.86 -15.17 8.66
C ILE A 49 0.48 -16.44 7.90
N HIS A 50 0.79 -17.62 8.42
CA HIS A 50 0.45 -18.91 7.80
C HIS A 50 -1.07 -19.10 7.67
N ARG A 51 -1.85 -18.71 8.69
CA ARG A 51 -3.32 -18.72 8.65
C ARG A 51 -3.86 -17.79 7.57
N ALA A 52 -3.32 -16.58 7.47
CA ALA A 52 -3.73 -15.59 6.46
C ALA A 52 -3.42 -16.08 5.04
N ILE A 53 -2.23 -16.65 4.81
CA ILE A 53 -1.86 -17.23 3.51
C ILE A 53 -2.76 -18.44 3.17
N SER A 54 -3.05 -19.29 4.13
CA SER A 54 -3.94 -20.43 3.95
C SER A 54 -5.36 -20.00 3.57
N ALA A 55 -5.89 -18.95 4.21
CA ALA A 55 -7.18 -18.35 3.87
C ALA A 55 -7.18 -17.75 2.45
N ALA A 56 -6.13 -17.01 2.09
CA ALA A 56 -5.95 -16.47 0.76
C ALA A 56 -5.87 -17.55 -0.32
N LYS A 57 -5.10 -18.62 -0.05
CA LYS A 57 -4.95 -19.76 -0.95
C LYS A 57 -6.28 -20.51 -1.15
N ALA A 58 -7.06 -20.67 -0.10
CA ALA A 58 -8.37 -21.34 -0.15
C ALA A 58 -9.40 -20.51 -0.96
N ALA A 59 -9.35 -19.19 -0.86
CA ALA A 59 -10.26 -18.30 -1.60
C ALA A 59 -9.91 -18.16 -3.08
N PHE A 60 -8.64 -18.32 -3.46
CA PHE A 60 -8.14 -18.04 -4.80
C PHE A 60 -8.85 -18.83 -5.92
N PRO A 61 -9.11 -20.15 -5.84
CA PRO A 61 -9.73 -20.88 -6.94
C PRO A 61 -11.09 -20.30 -7.37
N THR A 62 -11.90 -19.84 -6.42
CA THR A 62 -13.22 -19.25 -6.69
C THR A 62 -13.09 -17.79 -7.11
N TYR A 63 -12.29 -17.00 -6.37
CA TYR A 63 -12.16 -15.57 -6.66
C TYR A 63 -11.38 -15.31 -7.96
N GLY A 64 -10.31 -16.05 -8.22
CA GLY A 64 -9.48 -15.93 -9.42
C GLY A 64 -10.23 -16.24 -10.72
N THR A 65 -11.29 -17.05 -10.66
CA THR A 65 -12.17 -17.39 -11.79
C THR A 65 -13.45 -16.56 -11.84
N SER A 66 -13.68 -15.66 -10.88
CA SER A 66 -14.85 -14.78 -10.87
C SER A 66 -14.89 -13.88 -12.09
N VAL A 67 -16.09 -13.51 -12.52
CA VAL A 67 -16.25 -12.67 -13.70
C VAL A 67 -15.78 -11.22 -13.42
N PRO A 68 -15.18 -10.55 -14.41
CA PRO A 68 -14.66 -9.18 -14.24
C PRO A 68 -15.71 -8.19 -13.69
N MET A 69 -16.96 -8.30 -14.11
CA MET A 69 -18.05 -7.42 -13.67
C MET A 69 -18.33 -7.50 -12.15
N GLU A 70 -18.16 -8.68 -11.55
CA GLU A 70 -18.34 -8.84 -10.10
C GLU A 70 -17.24 -8.12 -9.34
N ARG A 71 -15.99 -8.27 -9.76
CA ARG A 71 -14.85 -7.56 -9.15
C ARG A 71 -14.94 -6.06 -9.33
N GLU A 72 -15.36 -5.59 -10.52
CA GLU A 72 -15.63 -4.18 -10.78
C GLU A 72 -16.69 -3.62 -9.82
N ARG A 73 -17.84 -4.31 -9.69
CA ARG A 73 -18.92 -3.90 -8.78
C ARG A 73 -18.44 -3.81 -7.32
N LEU A 74 -17.67 -4.79 -6.86
CA LEU A 74 -17.12 -4.78 -5.50
C LEU A 74 -16.18 -3.60 -5.29
N LEU A 75 -15.28 -3.31 -6.23
CA LEU A 75 -14.35 -2.18 -6.13
C LEU A 75 -15.05 -0.82 -6.21
N LEU A 76 -16.10 -0.68 -7.03
CA LEU A 76 -16.93 0.53 -7.04
C LEU A 76 -17.62 0.74 -5.70
N ARG A 77 -18.10 -0.34 -5.07
CA ARG A 77 -18.69 -0.28 -3.73
C ARG A 77 -17.65 0.10 -2.67
N VAL A 78 -16.39 -0.36 -2.79
CA VAL A 78 -15.29 0.13 -1.93
C VAL A 78 -15.15 1.64 -2.06
N ALA A 79 -15.16 2.18 -3.29
CA ALA A 79 -15.06 3.61 -3.51
C ALA A 79 -16.21 4.39 -2.87
N GLU A 80 -17.45 3.91 -2.99
CA GLU A 80 -18.63 4.51 -2.36
C GLU A 80 -18.54 4.51 -0.83
N ILE A 81 -18.08 3.39 -0.24
CA ILE A 81 -17.89 3.28 1.21
C ILE A 81 -16.76 4.21 1.68
N MET A 82 -15.64 4.29 0.94
CA MET A 82 -14.57 5.25 1.23
C MET A 82 -15.10 6.69 1.26
N GLU A 83 -15.91 7.10 0.29
CA GLU A 83 -16.51 8.45 0.27
C GLU A 83 -17.39 8.68 1.50
N ARG A 84 -18.23 7.73 1.87
CA ARG A 84 -19.08 7.82 3.06
C ARG A 84 -18.24 7.88 4.35
N ARG A 85 -17.12 7.14 4.42
CA ARG A 85 -16.20 7.09 5.56
C ARG A 85 -14.99 8.01 5.39
N GLN A 86 -15.10 9.05 4.58
CA GLN A 86 -14.02 10.01 4.34
C GLN A 86 -13.45 10.58 5.64
N LYS A 87 -14.33 10.96 6.57
CA LYS A 87 -13.91 11.54 7.84
C LYS A 87 -13.07 10.57 8.67
N ASP A 88 -13.49 9.31 8.77
CA ASP A 88 -12.78 8.28 9.54
C ASP A 88 -11.36 8.07 9.01
N LEU A 89 -11.22 7.98 7.66
CA LEU A 89 -9.93 7.79 6.99
C LEU A 89 -9.00 8.99 7.16
N ILE A 90 -9.55 10.22 7.08
CA ILE A 90 -8.76 11.45 7.25
C ILE A 90 -8.33 11.60 8.70
N ASP A 91 -9.23 11.41 9.66
CA ASP A 91 -8.91 11.50 11.09
C ASP A 91 -7.84 10.46 11.47
N CYS A 92 -7.96 9.22 10.97
CA CYS A 92 -6.95 8.19 11.18
C CYS A 92 -5.58 8.61 10.63
N LEU A 93 -5.51 9.18 9.42
CA LEU A 93 -4.26 9.69 8.85
C LEU A 93 -3.63 10.82 9.69
N VAL A 94 -4.46 11.65 10.31
CA VAL A 94 -3.99 12.74 11.19
C VAL A 94 -3.53 12.18 12.53
N ASP A 95 -4.33 11.34 13.16
CA ASP A 95 -4.12 10.91 14.55
C ASP A 95 -3.07 9.78 14.67
N GLU A 96 -3.05 8.81 13.73
CA GLU A 96 -2.14 7.67 13.78
C GLU A 96 -0.72 8.02 13.30
N ILE A 97 -0.60 8.81 12.24
CA ILE A 97 0.70 9.07 11.59
C ILE A 97 1.08 10.57 11.50
N GLY A 98 0.34 11.43 12.18
CA GLY A 98 0.65 12.87 12.24
C GLY A 98 0.57 13.58 10.88
N SER A 99 -0.29 13.13 9.99
CA SER A 99 -0.42 13.77 8.67
C SER A 99 -0.97 15.19 8.80
N PRO A 100 -0.33 16.21 8.22
CA PRO A 100 -0.99 17.49 8.02
C PRO A 100 -2.30 17.30 7.26
N MET A 101 -3.32 18.09 7.57
CA MET A 101 -4.65 17.97 6.94
C MET A 101 -4.58 17.99 5.40
N SER A 102 -3.71 18.82 4.83
CA SER A 102 -3.50 18.89 3.37
C SER A 102 -2.98 17.58 2.79
N LYS A 103 -2.09 16.88 3.52
CA LYS A 103 -1.59 15.55 3.14
C LYS A 103 -2.70 14.52 3.27
N ALA A 104 -3.44 14.48 4.39
CA ALA A 104 -4.51 13.52 4.62
C ALA A 104 -5.60 13.63 3.54
N MET A 105 -6.02 14.84 3.19
CA MET A 105 -6.95 15.12 2.08
C MET A 105 -6.39 14.66 0.73
N PHE A 106 -5.12 14.91 0.47
CA PHE A 106 -4.46 14.46 -0.77
C PHE A 106 -4.43 12.93 -0.86
N GLU A 107 -4.06 12.25 0.24
CA GLU A 107 -4.04 10.78 0.28
C GLU A 107 -5.42 10.18 0.08
N PHE A 108 -6.44 10.73 0.73
CA PHE A 108 -7.82 10.29 0.53
C PHE A 108 -8.25 10.39 -0.94
N ASN A 109 -8.10 11.57 -1.55
CA ASN A 109 -8.50 11.79 -2.93
C ASN A 109 -7.73 10.89 -3.91
N LYS A 110 -6.43 10.72 -3.68
CA LYS A 110 -5.58 9.85 -4.49
C LYS A 110 -5.97 8.38 -4.34
N GLY A 111 -6.15 7.92 -3.09
CA GLY A 111 -6.57 6.55 -2.80
C GLY A 111 -7.91 6.20 -3.44
N LEU A 112 -8.89 7.09 -3.31
CA LEU A 112 -10.20 6.94 -3.96
C LEU A 112 -10.08 6.85 -5.49
N THR A 113 -9.26 7.72 -6.10
CA THR A 113 -9.01 7.67 -7.55
C THR A 113 -8.38 6.34 -7.97
N MET A 114 -7.46 5.79 -7.16
CA MET A 114 -6.82 4.50 -7.45
C MET A 114 -7.77 3.32 -7.37
N VAL A 115 -8.69 3.30 -6.42
CA VAL A 115 -9.74 2.27 -6.32
C VAL A 115 -10.66 2.32 -7.54
N ARG A 116 -11.09 3.52 -7.97
CA ARG A 116 -11.92 3.70 -9.18
C ARG A 116 -11.19 3.27 -10.46
N ALA A 117 -9.91 3.59 -10.57
CA ALA A 117 -9.08 3.15 -11.70
C ALA A 117 -8.94 1.61 -11.73
N ALA A 118 -8.74 0.98 -10.56
CA ALA A 118 -8.69 -0.47 -10.44
C ALA A 118 -10.02 -1.14 -10.82
N ALA A 119 -11.16 -0.55 -10.47
CA ALA A 119 -12.46 -1.03 -10.93
C ALA A 119 -12.55 -1.07 -12.46
N GLY A 120 -12.10 -0.02 -13.14
CA GLY A 120 -12.02 0.01 -14.61
C GLY A 120 -11.06 -1.04 -15.16
N LEU A 121 -9.95 -1.32 -14.47
CA LEU A 121 -8.95 -2.31 -14.89
C LEU A 121 -9.52 -3.73 -15.01
N CYS A 122 -10.55 -4.09 -14.23
CA CYS A 122 -11.15 -5.42 -14.26
C CYS A 122 -11.51 -5.88 -15.69
N ARG A 123 -11.91 -4.97 -16.56
CA ARG A 123 -12.33 -5.25 -17.94
C ARG A 123 -11.23 -5.02 -18.98
N TYR A 124 -10.05 -4.53 -18.57
CA TYR A 124 -8.96 -4.19 -19.49
C TYR A 124 -7.83 -5.22 -19.54
N VAL A 125 -7.97 -6.32 -18.82
CA VAL A 125 -6.99 -7.43 -18.90
C VAL A 125 -7.16 -8.14 -20.25
N ARG A 126 -6.22 -7.91 -21.17
CA ARG A 126 -6.27 -8.41 -22.55
C ARG A 126 -5.14 -9.39 -22.80
N GLY A 127 -5.43 -10.39 -23.65
CA GLY A 127 -4.45 -11.22 -24.31
C GLY A 127 -4.22 -10.77 -25.76
N GLU A 128 -3.45 -11.53 -26.48
CA GLU A 128 -3.07 -11.27 -27.88
C GLU A 128 -3.34 -12.49 -28.74
N THR A 129 -3.74 -12.27 -29.99
CA THR A 129 -3.76 -13.31 -31.03
C THR A 129 -2.47 -13.19 -31.79
N ILE A 130 -1.75 -14.30 -31.90
CA ILE A 130 -0.41 -14.37 -32.49
C ILE A 130 -0.48 -15.23 -33.77
N PRO A 131 0.13 -14.84 -34.89
CA PRO A 131 0.25 -15.68 -36.05
C PRO A 131 0.90 -17.04 -35.75
N SER A 132 0.43 -18.10 -36.39
CA SER A 132 0.97 -19.44 -36.23
C SER A 132 1.50 -19.96 -37.57
N ASP A 133 2.71 -20.48 -37.61
CA ASP A 133 3.29 -21.15 -38.80
C ASP A 133 2.68 -22.54 -39.04
N ALA A 134 1.93 -23.08 -38.08
CA ALA A 134 1.26 -24.35 -38.23
C ALA A 134 -0.09 -24.18 -38.94
N PRO A 135 -0.37 -24.90 -40.05
CA PRO A 135 -1.64 -24.81 -40.78
C PRO A 135 -2.86 -25.11 -39.87
N ASN A 136 -3.93 -24.34 -40.05
CA ASN A 136 -5.20 -24.52 -39.32
C ASN A 136 -5.08 -24.39 -37.78
N LYS A 137 -4.09 -23.65 -37.29
CA LYS A 137 -3.93 -23.35 -35.86
C LYS A 137 -4.09 -21.86 -35.55
N VAL A 138 -4.72 -21.56 -34.43
CA VAL A 138 -4.76 -20.22 -33.83
C VAL A 138 -3.89 -20.24 -32.58
N SER A 139 -3.00 -19.26 -32.48
CA SER A 139 -2.20 -19.03 -31.27
C SER A 139 -2.71 -17.80 -30.57
N MET A 140 -2.95 -17.91 -29.27
CA MET A 140 -3.36 -16.78 -28.45
C MET A 140 -2.69 -16.82 -27.07
N SER A 141 -2.38 -15.65 -26.52
CA SER A 141 -2.03 -15.48 -25.11
C SER A 141 -3.25 -15.04 -24.34
N ILE A 142 -3.37 -15.51 -23.11
CA ILE A 142 -4.36 -15.04 -22.13
C ILE A 142 -3.63 -14.65 -20.84
N ARG A 143 -4.10 -13.61 -20.17
CA ARG A 143 -3.59 -13.23 -18.86
C ARG A 143 -4.45 -13.88 -17.79
N ALA A 144 -3.80 -14.52 -16.81
CA ALA A 144 -4.44 -15.12 -15.65
C ALA A 144 -3.93 -14.46 -14.36
N PRO A 145 -4.72 -14.46 -13.28
CA PRO A 145 -4.22 -14.04 -11.96
C PRO A 145 -3.08 -14.93 -11.51
N LEU A 146 -2.15 -14.35 -10.75
CA LEU A 146 -0.95 -15.06 -10.26
C LEU A 146 -1.29 -16.02 -9.10
N GLY A 147 -2.17 -15.61 -8.21
CA GLY A 147 -2.49 -16.38 -7.01
C GLY A 147 -2.55 -15.51 -5.76
N VAL A 148 -1.80 -15.91 -4.73
CA VAL A 148 -1.67 -15.18 -3.47
C VAL A 148 -0.60 -14.11 -3.59
N VAL A 149 -0.98 -12.85 -3.40
CA VAL A 149 -0.08 -11.68 -3.42
C VAL A 149 0.23 -11.24 -2.00
N ALA A 150 1.49 -11.28 -1.61
CA ALA A 150 1.99 -10.66 -0.39
C ALA A 150 2.21 -9.16 -0.63
N ILE A 151 1.59 -8.32 0.19
CA ILE A 151 1.72 -6.86 0.12
C ILE A 151 2.35 -6.36 1.43
N VAL A 152 3.45 -5.62 1.33
CA VAL A 152 4.07 -4.96 2.49
C VAL A 152 4.11 -3.47 2.23
N THR A 153 3.46 -2.68 3.09
CA THR A 153 3.30 -1.23 2.91
C THR A 153 3.98 -0.41 4.00
N PRO A 154 4.51 0.78 3.65
CA PRO A 154 5.13 1.71 4.59
C PRO A 154 4.08 2.57 5.31
N PHE A 155 4.56 3.35 6.29
CA PHE A 155 3.74 4.27 7.08
C PHE A 155 3.53 5.65 6.45
N ASN A 156 4.42 6.09 5.56
CA ASN A 156 4.48 7.51 5.14
C ASN A 156 3.32 7.98 4.25
N VAL A 157 2.74 7.09 3.45
CA VAL A 157 1.54 7.33 2.62
C VAL A 157 0.67 6.07 2.60
N PRO A 158 0.19 5.62 3.78
CA PRO A 158 -0.37 4.29 3.95
C PRO A 158 -1.66 4.08 3.14
N LEU A 159 -2.55 5.08 3.05
CA LEU A 159 -3.80 4.96 2.30
C LEU A 159 -3.55 4.81 0.79
N ILE A 160 -2.64 5.63 0.23
CA ILE A 160 -2.29 5.53 -1.20
C ILE A 160 -1.67 4.17 -1.51
N LYS A 161 -0.75 3.68 -0.67
CA LYS A 161 -0.08 2.39 -0.91
C LYS A 161 -1.04 1.23 -0.74
N THR A 162 -1.86 1.23 0.31
CA THR A 162 -2.89 0.22 0.53
C THR A 162 -3.88 0.16 -0.64
N THR A 163 -4.51 1.28 -1.01
CA THR A 163 -5.51 1.30 -2.07
C THR A 163 -4.92 0.90 -3.42
N ARG A 164 -3.74 1.44 -3.77
CA ARG A 164 -3.08 1.16 -5.05
C ARG A 164 -2.74 -0.33 -5.21
N LEU A 165 -2.13 -0.93 -4.19
CA LEU A 165 -1.62 -2.29 -4.30
C LEU A 165 -2.75 -3.32 -4.14
N VAL A 166 -3.61 -3.14 -3.13
CA VAL A 166 -4.71 -4.07 -2.85
C VAL A 166 -5.76 -4.04 -3.96
N ALA A 167 -6.25 -2.85 -4.36
CA ALA A 167 -7.30 -2.77 -5.36
C ALA A 167 -6.85 -3.32 -6.72
N ASN A 168 -5.60 -3.06 -7.14
CA ASN A 168 -5.08 -3.62 -8.39
C ASN A 168 -4.94 -5.15 -8.34
N ALA A 169 -4.46 -5.72 -7.22
CA ALA A 169 -4.36 -7.16 -7.06
C ALA A 169 -5.74 -7.83 -7.12
N LEU A 170 -6.73 -7.27 -6.39
CA LEU A 170 -8.11 -7.76 -6.38
C LEU A 170 -8.80 -7.59 -7.74
N ALA A 171 -8.57 -6.48 -8.44
CA ALA A 171 -9.17 -6.21 -9.74
C ALA A 171 -8.92 -7.31 -10.77
N VAL A 172 -7.74 -7.89 -10.75
CA VAL A 172 -7.31 -8.92 -11.70
C VAL A 172 -7.48 -10.36 -11.16
N GLY A 173 -8.15 -10.53 -10.01
CA GLY A 173 -8.53 -11.83 -9.47
C GLY A 173 -7.49 -12.48 -8.56
N ASN A 174 -6.49 -11.76 -8.08
CA ASN A 174 -5.58 -12.28 -7.06
C ASN A 174 -6.21 -12.16 -5.67
N THR A 175 -5.76 -13.01 -4.75
CA THR A 175 -6.01 -12.86 -3.31
C THR A 175 -4.82 -12.24 -2.63
N VAL A 176 -5.03 -11.60 -1.47
CA VAL A 176 -4.03 -10.74 -0.83
C VAL A 176 -3.83 -11.09 0.62
N VAL A 177 -2.55 -11.12 1.03
CA VAL A 177 -2.12 -11.04 2.44
C VAL A 177 -1.31 -9.77 2.60
N HIS A 178 -1.79 -8.87 3.45
CA HIS A 178 -1.23 -7.55 3.65
C HIS A 178 -0.60 -7.42 5.03
N LEU A 179 0.67 -7.08 5.07
CA LEU A 179 1.42 -6.69 6.25
C LEU A 179 1.67 -5.18 6.17
N PRO A 180 0.90 -4.34 6.90
CA PRO A 180 1.19 -2.92 6.99
C PRO A 180 2.39 -2.66 7.91
N SER A 181 2.96 -1.45 7.79
CA SER A 181 3.92 -0.97 8.80
C SER A 181 3.28 -0.97 10.19
N GLU A 182 4.06 -1.37 11.19
CA GLU A 182 3.68 -1.29 12.60
C GLU A 182 3.40 0.14 13.08
N MET A 183 3.82 1.14 12.32
CA MET A 183 3.57 2.56 12.60
C MET A 183 2.22 3.06 12.05
N ALA A 184 1.53 2.28 11.21
CA ALA A 184 0.26 2.67 10.59
C ALA A 184 -0.70 1.46 10.39
N PRO A 185 -0.92 0.63 11.41
CA PRO A 185 -1.76 -0.56 11.28
C PRO A 185 -3.25 -0.22 11.21
N HIS A 186 -3.72 0.78 11.97
CA HIS A 186 -5.15 1.10 12.08
C HIS A 186 -5.75 1.54 10.74
N LEU A 187 -5.04 2.37 9.98
CA LEU A 187 -5.52 2.75 8.65
C LEU A 187 -5.78 1.54 7.75
N THR A 188 -4.91 0.55 7.80
CA THR A 188 -5.08 -0.68 7.01
C THR A 188 -6.24 -1.52 7.52
N ILE A 189 -6.48 -1.54 8.83
CA ILE A 189 -7.65 -2.18 9.45
C ILE A 189 -8.94 -1.47 9.03
N LEU A 190 -8.99 -0.14 9.04
CA LEU A 190 -10.12 0.63 8.49
C LEU A 190 -10.40 0.28 7.02
N PHE A 191 -9.35 0.12 6.23
CA PHE A 191 -9.53 -0.30 4.84
C PHE A 191 -10.04 -1.75 4.74
N ALA A 192 -9.62 -2.65 5.65
CA ALA A 192 -10.16 -4.02 5.70
C ALA A 192 -11.65 -4.03 6.07
N GLU A 193 -12.10 -3.16 6.98
CA GLU A 193 -13.52 -2.97 7.27
C GLU A 193 -14.30 -2.55 6.02
N ILE A 194 -13.75 -1.62 5.23
CA ILE A 194 -14.36 -1.17 3.97
C ILE A 194 -14.45 -2.31 2.95
N ILE A 195 -13.42 -3.14 2.82
CA ILE A 195 -13.41 -4.33 1.96
C ILE A 195 -14.46 -5.35 2.41
N ALA A 196 -14.56 -5.61 3.72
CA ALA A 196 -15.55 -6.51 4.30
C ALA A 196 -16.98 -6.00 4.04
N GLU A 197 -17.22 -4.71 4.28
CA GLU A 197 -18.51 -4.06 4.05
C GLU A 197 -18.90 -4.04 2.56
N ALA A 198 -17.93 -3.92 1.66
CA ALA A 198 -18.16 -4.01 0.22
C ALA A 198 -18.63 -5.40 -0.23
N GLY A 199 -18.42 -6.43 0.61
CA GLY A 199 -18.89 -7.79 0.39
C GLY A 199 -17.91 -8.64 -0.41
N PHE A 200 -16.61 -8.38 -0.32
CA PHE A 200 -15.60 -9.29 -0.86
C PHE A 200 -15.70 -10.66 -0.21
N PRO A 201 -15.52 -11.75 -0.96
CA PRO A 201 -15.57 -13.09 -0.39
C PRO A 201 -14.52 -13.28 0.71
N PRO A 202 -14.85 -14.02 1.80
CA PRO A 202 -13.89 -14.34 2.85
C PRO A 202 -12.57 -14.89 2.30
N GLY A 203 -11.44 -14.43 2.85
CA GLY A 203 -10.10 -14.84 2.45
C GLY A 203 -9.53 -14.14 1.22
N THR A 204 -10.30 -13.36 0.44
CA THR A 204 -9.76 -12.61 -0.70
C THR A 204 -8.80 -11.51 -0.28
N TYR A 205 -9.04 -10.89 0.86
CA TYR A 205 -8.18 -9.91 1.49
C TYR A 205 -7.96 -10.27 2.96
N ASN A 206 -6.71 -10.31 3.37
CA ASN A 206 -6.31 -10.64 4.74
C ASN A 206 -5.27 -9.63 5.22
N VAL A 207 -5.36 -9.22 6.47
CA VAL A 207 -4.44 -8.28 7.11
C VAL A 207 -3.87 -8.91 8.38
N VAL A 208 -2.55 -8.96 8.47
CA VAL A 208 -1.84 -9.31 9.70
C VAL A 208 -1.00 -8.10 10.11
N THR A 209 -1.23 -7.58 11.30
CA THR A 209 -0.47 -6.47 11.89
C THR A 209 0.67 -7.00 12.75
N GLY A 210 1.76 -6.26 12.84
CA GLY A 210 2.91 -6.63 13.68
C GLY A 210 4.23 -6.08 13.14
N PRO A 211 5.32 -6.18 13.93
CA PRO A 211 6.62 -5.70 13.50
C PRO A 211 7.13 -6.46 12.27
N GLY A 212 7.37 -5.73 11.17
CA GLY A 212 7.85 -6.31 9.92
C GLY A 212 9.14 -7.10 10.05
N ALA A 213 10.02 -6.70 10.96
CA ALA A 213 11.28 -7.38 11.25
C ALA A 213 11.09 -8.79 11.87
N GLU A 214 9.97 -9.04 12.55
CA GLU A 214 9.69 -10.32 13.20
C GLU A 214 8.94 -11.30 12.28
N ILE A 215 7.98 -10.80 11.49
CA ILE A 215 7.07 -11.65 10.73
C ILE A 215 7.15 -11.51 9.20
N GLY A 216 7.92 -10.53 8.71
CA GLY A 216 8.03 -10.25 7.27
C GLY A 216 8.59 -11.42 6.47
N ASP A 217 9.58 -12.12 6.98
CA ASP A 217 10.20 -13.27 6.32
C ASP A 217 9.22 -14.44 6.22
N SER A 218 8.37 -14.66 7.25
CA SER A 218 7.33 -15.68 7.21
C SER A 218 6.32 -15.45 6.09
N LEU A 219 6.06 -14.18 5.74
CA LEU A 219 5.20 -13.81 4.62
C LEU A 219 5.93 -13.97 3.28
N THR A 220 7.09 -13.34 3.13
CA THR A 220 7.77 -13.21 1.82
C THR A 220 8.45 -14.49 1.37
N SER A 221 8.83 -15.38 2.31
CA SER A 221 9.43 -16.69 2.01
C SER A 221 8.43 -17.83 1.88
N HIS A 222 7.13 -17.62 2.15
CA HIS A 222 6.15 -18.69 2.19
C HIS A 222 5.93 -19.32 0.80
N LYS A 223 5.88 -20.67 0.76
CA LYS A 223 5.78 -21.42 -0.51
C LYS A 223 4.51 -21.14 -1.32
N ASP A 224 3.41 -20.79 -0.66
CA ASP A 224 2.13 -20.48 -1.29
C ASP A 224 1.92 -19.00 -1.60
N VAL A 225 2.96 -18.17 -1.50
CA VAL A 225 2.97 -16.79 -1.99
C VAL A 225 3.50 -16.80 -3.42
N ASP A 226 2.68 -16.33 -4.35
CA ASP A 226 2.94 -16.35 -5.79
C ASP A 226 3.56 -15.04 -6.29
N PHE A 227 3.39 -13.94 -5.56
CA PHE A 227 3.96 -12.63 -5.88
C PHE A 227 4.18 -11.82 -4.61
N VAL A 228 5.28 -11.05 -4.57
CA VAL A 228 5.57 -10.12 -3.46
C VAL A 228 5.62 -8.69 -3.99
N THR A 229 4.89 -7.78 -3.35
CA THR A 229 5.05 -6.34 -3.58
C THR A 229 5.40 -5.64 -2.27
N PHE A 230 6.48 -4.89 -2.30
CA PHE A 230 7.03 -4.19 -1.14
C PHE A 230 7.21 -2.72 -1.45
N THR A 231 6.89 -1.88 -0.50
CA THR A 231 7.30 -0.47 -0.49
C THR A 231 7.92 -0.16 0.87
N GLY A 232 9.16 0.32 0.89
CA GLY A 232 9.86 0.63 2.13
C GLY A 232 11.32 1.03 1.94
N SER A 233 12.20 0.66 2.89
CA SER A 233 13.62 0.97 2.83
C SER A 233 14.38 0.10 1.83
N SER A 234 15.49 0.62 1.28
CA SER A 234 16.35 -0.12 0.35
C SER A 234 16.95 -1.38 0.98
N VAL A 235 17.29 -1.32 2.27
CA VAL A 235 17.86 -2.48 2.99
C VAL A 235 16.87 -3.63 3.06
N VAL A 236 15.63 -3.35 3.45
CA VAL A 236 14.57 -4.37 3.53
C VAL A 236 14.18 -4.85 2.12
N GLY A 237 14.11 -3.94 1.14
CA GLY A 237 13.83 -4.32 -0.25
C GLY A 237 14.88 -5.27 -0.84
N GLN A 238 16.17 -5.02 -0.57
CA GLN A 238 17.23 -5.93 -0.98
C GLN A 238 17.08 -7.31 -0.32
N HIS A 239 16.83 -7.36 0.98
CA HIS A 239 16.60 -8.61 1.70
C HIS A 239 15.42 -9.41 1.11
N ILE A 240 14.30 -8.76 0.82
CA ILE A 240 13.14 -9.38 0.16
C ILE A 240 13.51 -9.91 -1.24
N ALA A 241 14.30 -9.15 -2.02
CA ALA A 241 14.76 -9.59 -3.33
C ALA A 241 15.57 -10.89 -3.23
N GLU A 242 16.47 -11.01 -2.25
CA GLU A 242 17.27 -12.21 -2.00
C GLU A 242 16.39 -13.42 -1.63
N ILE A 243 15.38 -13.22 -0.79
CA ILE A 243 14.39 -14.26 -0.45
C ILE A 243 13.63 -14.70 -1.69
N CYS A 244 13.08 -13.75 -2.45
CA CYS A 244 12.32 -14.03 -3.66
C CYS A 244 13.16 -14.72 -4.75
N ALA A 245 14.43 -14.33 -4.91
CA ALA A 245 15.34 -14.95 -5.87
C ALA A 245 15.58 -16.43 -5.58
N LYS A 246 15.76 -16.82 -4.31
CA LYS A 246 15.94 -18.24 -3.92
C LYS A 246 14.77 -19.11 -4.33
N ARG A 247 13.56 -18.55 -4.34
CA ARG A 247 12.31 -19.25 -4.69
C ARG A 247 11.85 -18.99 -6.13
N ARG A 248 12.50 -18.07 -6.84
CA ARG A 248 12.05 -17.58 -8.16
C ARG A 248 10.64 -16.94 -8.08
N THR A 249 10.29 -16.36 -6.95
CA THR A 249 9.02 -15.63 -6.78
C THR A 249 9.14 -14.27 -7.45
N PRO A 250 8.27 -13.92 -8.40
CA PRO A 250 8.25 -12.59 -8.99
C PRO A 250 7.88 -11.53 -7.94
N HIS A 251 8.50 -10.36 -8.06
CA HIS A 251 8.31 -9.30 -7.08
C HIS A 251 8.45 -7.90 -7.68
N THR A 252 7.88 -6.92 -7.00
CA THR A 252 8.12 -5.48 -7.23
C THR A 252 8.56 -4.82 -5.94
N LEU A 253 9.58 -3.98 -6.03
CA LEU A 253 10.17 -3.27 -4.92
C LEU A 253 10.16 -1.77 -5.21
N GLU A 254 9.41 -1.03 -4.41
CA GLU A 254 9.36 0.42 -4.42
C GLU A 254 10.15 0.94 -3.21
N MET A 255 11.22 1.65 -3.44
CA MET A 255 12.16 2.06 -2.39
C MET A 255 12.37 3.57 -2.38
N GLY A 256 13.04 4.07 -1.34
CA GLY A 256 13.43 5.46 -1.24
C GLY A 256 14.43 5.88 -2.30
N GLY A 257 14.55 7.17 -2.49
CA GLY A 257 15.47 7.77 -3.45
C GLY A 257 16.16 9.03 -2.90
N LYS A 258 17.02 9.61 -3.73
CA LYS A 258 17.67 10.90 -3.54
C LYS A 258 17.46 11.74 -4.82
N SER A 259 16.19 12.06 -5.11
CA SER A 259 15.78 12.71 -6.35
C SER A 259 16.47 14.07 -6.52
N PRO A 260 17.03 14.38 -7.70
CA PRO A 260 17.61 15.69 -7.97
C PRO A 260 16.54 16.67 -8.47
N THR A 261 16.70 17.94 -8.12
CA THR A 261 16.08 19.09 -8.80
C THR A 261 17.19 19.89 -9.46
N ILE A 262 17.07 20.13 -10.77
CA ILE A 262 18.04 20.87 -11.55
C ILE A 262 17.42 22.23 -11.90
N ILE A 263 18.13 23.33 -11.55
CA ILE A 263 17.70 24.71 -11.70
C ILE A 263 18.65 25.39 -12.66
N LEU A 264 18.16 25.69 -13.87
CA LEU A 264 18.95 26.31 -14.94
C LEU A 264 18.99 27.83 -14.76
N ALA A 265 19.95 28.49 -15.43
CA ALA A 265 20.22 29.92 -15.28
C ALA A 265 19.07 30.86 -15.73
N ASP A 266 18.15 30.35 -16.54
CA ASP A 266 16.96 31.07 -17.01
C ASP A 266 15.71 30.82 -16.15
N ALA A 267 15.84 30.09 -15.03
CA ALA A 267 14.73 29.77 -14.15
C ALA A 267 14.23 31.00 -13.37
N ASP A 268 12.91 31.12 -13.27
CA ASP A 268 12.26 32.14 -12.44
C ASP A 268 12.26 31.71 -10.96
N LEU A 269 13.12 32.34 -10.16
CA LEU A 269 13.27 32.02 -8.74
C LEU A 269 12.02 32.30 -7.90
N GLU A 270 11.14 33.22 -8.31
CA GLU A 270 9.87 33.45 -7.60
C GLU A 270 8.95 32.23 -7.64
N GLN A 271 9.02 31.44 -8.71
CA GLN A 271 8.27 30.20 -8.85
C GLN A 271 9.06 29.00 -8.34
N VAL A 272 10.36 28.92 -8.64
CA VAL A 272 11.18 27.73 -8.37
C VAL A 272 11.43 27.54 -6.89
N VAL A 273 11.69 28.60 -6.12
CA VAL A 273 11.99 28.47 -4.68
C VAL A 273 10.83 27.87 -3.89
N PRO A 274 9.58 28.35 -4.00
CA PRO A 274 8.44 27.68 -3.34
C PRO A 274 8.20 26.25 -3.82
N MET A 275 8.41 25.97 -5.11
CA MET A 275 8.27 24.61 -5.66
C MET A 275 9.35 23.67 -5.10
N ALA A 276 10.60 24.11 -5.00
CA ALA A 276 11.70 23.38 -4.43
C ALA A 276 11.46 23.05 -2.95
N ALA A 277 11.05 24.04 -2.16
CA ALA A 277 10.69 23.85 -0.76
C ALA A 277 9.53 22.83 -0.63
N ARG A 278 8.47 23.01 -1.40
CA ARG A 278 7.34 22.05 -1.39
C ARG A 278 7.76 20.64 -1.78
N SER A 279 8.70 20.48 -2.72
CA SER A 279 9.12 19.16 -3.21
C SER A 279 9.83 18.32 -2.17
N ILE A 280 10.54 18.94 -1.21
CA ILE A 280 11.23 18.23 -0.13
C ILE A 280 10.39 18.13 1.14
N PHE A 281 9.63 19.19 1.50
CA PHE A 281 8.85 19.20 2.75
C PHE A 281 7.45 18.60 2.61
N MET A 282 7.05 18.18 1.41
CA MET A 282 5.82 17.42 1.26
C MET A 282 5.82 16.17 2.15
N PHE A 283 4.65 15.80 2.67
CA PHE A 283 4.48 14.65 3.56
C PHE A 283 5.41 14.68 4.79
N ALA A 284 5.62 15.86 5.36
CA ALA A 284 6.53 16.06 6.49
C ALA A 284 7.98 15.61 6.21
N GLY A 285 8.44 15.75 4.97
CA GLY A 285 9.78 15.31 4.54
C GLY A 285 9.94 13.80 4.34
N GLN A 286 8.84 13.03 4.39
CA GLN A 286 8.88 11.56 4.33
C GLN A 286 8.50 10.99 2.95
N ALA A 287 8.52 11.82 1.89
CA ALA A 287 8.21 11.36 0.54
C ALA A 287 9.37 10.60 -0.09
N CYS A 288 9.10 9.38 -0.59
CA CYS A 288 10.11 8.59 -1.31
C CYS A 288 10.63 9.28 -2.58
N ILE A 289 9.83 10.18 -3.17
CA ILE A 289 10.14 10.99 -4.35
C ILE A 289 10.64 12.40 -3.98
N GLY A 290 10.81 12.71 -2.70
CA GLY A 290 11.23 14.04 -2.23
C GLY A 290 12.55 14.48 -2.86
N SER A 291 12.59 15.70 -3.39
CA SER A 291 13.80 16.27 -4.00
C SER A 291 14.77 16.71 -2.91
N SER A 292 15.73 15.84 -2.58
CA SER A 292 16.70 16.05 -1.50
C SER A 292 18.04 16.58 -1.98
N ARG A 293 18.20 16.82 -3.29
CA ARG A 293 19.41 17.37 -3.91
C ARG A 293 19.01 18.47 -4.89
N PHE A 294 19.59 19.67 -4.71
CA PHE A 294 19.37 20.80 -5.61
C PHE A 294 20.68 21.12 -6.34
N TYR A 295 20.63 21.05 -7.66
CA TYR A 295 21.73 21.46 -8.55
C TYR A 295 21.34 22.77 -9.21
N VAL A 296 21.97 23.83 -8.77
CA VAL A 296 21.67 25.20 -9.21
C VAL A 296 22.82 25.71 -10.08
N GLU A 297 22.50 26.20 -11.29
CA GLU A 297 23.53 26.84 -12.13
C GLU A 297 24.12 28.07 -11.44
N ARG A 298 25.42 28.28 -11.64
CA ARG A 298 26.21 29.26 -10.93
C ARG A 298 25.59 30.69 -10.91
N PRO A 299 25.02 31.22 -12.00
CA PRO A 299 24.45 32.58 -12.00
C PRO A 299 23.31 32.77 -10.99
N LEU A 300 22.55 31.70 -10.66
CA LEU A 300 21.41 31.76 -9.73
C LEU A 300 21.72 31.25 -8.34
N TYR A 301 22.89 30.61 -8.11
CA TYR A 301 23.18 29.86 -6.90
C TYR A 301 23.02 30.69 -5.62
N ASP A 302 23.70 31.81 -5.53
CA ASP A 302 23.72 32.61 -4.30
C ASP A 302 22.34 33.19 -3.97
N GLU A 303 21.60 33.66 -4.97
CA GLU A 303 20.26 34.17 -4.77
C GLU A 303 19.26 33.04 -4.45
N PHE A 304 19.39 31.90 -5.08
CA PHE A 304 18.58 30.72 -4.72
C PHE A 304 18.78 30.30 -3.27
N VAL A 305 20.03 30.14 -2.84
CA VAL A 305 20.37 29.77 -1.44
C VAL A 305 19.78 30.78 -0.47
N LYS A 306 19.97 32.09 -0.74
CA LYS A 306 19.44 33.16 0.11
C LYS A 306 17.91 33.06 0.26
N ARG A 307 17.18 32.83 -0.83
CA ARG A 307 15.70 32.76 -0.81
C ARG A 307 15.17 31.44 -0.24
N PHE A 308 15.91 30.36 -0.44
CA PHE A 308 15.50 29.03 0.03
C PHE A 308 15.71 28.85 1.54
N SER A 309 16.65 29.61 2.15
CA SER A 309 17.01 29.51 3.57
C SER A 309 16.13 30.36 4.49
N PHE A 310 15.18 31.13 3.93
CA PHE A 310 14.21 31.96 4.64
C PHE A 310 12.79 31.52 4.27
#